data_04e3bb666f57ec573e64fd97031c78be
#
_entry.id   04e3bb666f57ec573e64fd97031c78be
#
_cell.length_a   1.000
_cell.length_b   1.000
_cell.length_c   1.000
_cell.angle_alpha   90.00
_cell.angle_beta   90.00
_cell.angle_gamma   90.00
#
_symmetry.space_group_name_H-M   'P 1'
#
loop_
_entity.id
_entity.type
_entity.pdbx_description
1 polymer ?
#
loop_
_entity_poly.entity_id
_entity_poly.type
_entity_poly.pdbx_seq_one_letter_code
_entity_poly.pdbx_strand_id
1 'polypeptide(L)'
;QQCSQNEATTVVFAVSGKIELKSEIRCKAKNFTLAGQTAPGDGVCIIKNEINFGGSENFIIRHMRFRVGEKDASGKEHNAACLRVENANNFIIDHCSFSWASEENTDFIDTHFSTVQWCISSEGLYYSVNKKGARAYGGAWGGTSSTYHHNLFAHCNSRTPLMNGARGKDPGQDIVVYMEYINNVNYNWGSQMATYGGMDESQDPEHHGWSCNFVNNYYKPGPATTARVKELKFFRQSSAREPNKAPLRAVSKWYFHGNVMEGNSQLTSDNWEGVYTDGNYPYSIDEMKASSFIIPSGKENYEQYWFDWESYTLSDQYESAEKAYQSVLADKSGAGAFPRDKVDARIVKEVKSGLCTYTGAGDANSGAIPGIINSPDEAEGLDGLTYKTSGTITDADQDGMDDAWEKKVGLDPANPEDRNRTTEVGYTALEVYLNSLVGESISYNFKK
;
A
#
# COMPACT_ATOMS: atom_id res chain seq x y z
N GLN A 1 -5.44 17.97 15.44
CA GLN A 1 -4.57 18.95 16.15
C GLN A 1 -3.47 18.26 16.97
N GLN A 2 -3.77 17.11 17.62
CA GLN A 2 -2.77 16.41 18.45
C GLN A 2 -1.65 15.74 17.65
N CYS A 3 -1.92 15.24 16.46
CA CYS A 3 -0.91 14.57 15.65
C CYS A 3 0.23 15.47 15.13
N SER A 4 0.09 16.78 15.23
CA SER A 4 1.13 17.75 14.87
C SER A 4 2.04 18.17 16.05
N GLN A 5 1.81 17.62 17.23
CA GLN A 5 2.67 17.87 18.40
C GLN A 5 3.85 16.91 18.38
N ASN A 6 4.98 17.34 18.90
CA ASN A 6 6.22 16.53 18.91
C ASN A 6 6.21 15.40 19.97
N GLU A 7 5.11 15.18 20.65
CA GLU A 7 4.95 14.13 21.65
C GLU A 7 4.49 12.82 20.99
N ALA A 8 5.04 11.71 21.46
CA ALA A 8 4.62 10.39 21.00
C ALA A 8 3.12 10.20 21.26
N THR A 9 2.36 9.89 20.20
CA THR A 9 0.91 9.79 20.27
C THR A 9 0.42 8.49 19.66
N THR A 10 -0.36 7.72 20.43
CA THR A 10 -1.08 6.55 19.92
C THR A 10 -2.58 6.86 19.91
N VAL A 11 -3.22 6.71 18.78
CA VAL A 11 -4.67 6.84 18.62
C VAL A 11 -5.28 5.45 18.66
N VAL A 12 -6.18 5.23 19.62
CA VAL A 12 -6.96 4.01 19.81
C VAL A 12 -8.45 4.28 19.64
N PHE A 13 -9.21 3.25 19.35
CA PHE A 13 -10.64 3.36 19.09
C PHE A 13 -11.42 2.55 20.10
N ALA A 14 -12.30 3.20 20.86
CA ALA A 14 -13.19 2.56 21.82
C ALA A 14 -14.51 2.06 21.20
N VAL A 15 -14.78 2.41 19.94
CA VAL A 15 -16.01 2.05 19.22
C VAL A 15 -15.70 1.71 17.77
N SER A 16 -16.56 0.89 17.16
CA SER A 16 -16.53 0.63 15.72
C SER A 16 -17.45 1.60 14.97
N GLY A 17 -17.24 1.74 13.68
CA GLY A 17 -18.17 2.52 12.86
C GLY A 17 -17.52 3.23 11.68
N LYS A 18 -18.34 3.97 10.96
CA LYS A 18 -17.89 4.91 9.94
C LYS A 18 -17.53 6.24 10.62
N ILE A 19 -16.34 6.76 10.27
CA ILE A 19 -15.90 8.09 10.67
C ILE A 19 -15.98 8.97 9.43
N GLU A 20 -17.03 9.77 9.37
CA GLU A 20 -17.26 10.69 8.27
C GLU A 20 -16.43 11.96 8.47
N LEU A 21 -15.40 12.13 7.66
CA LEU A 21 -14.59 13.33 7.69
C LEU A 21 -15.33 14.49 6.99
N LYS A 22 -15.46 15.60 7.70
CA LYS A 22 -16.10 16.83 7.15
C LYS A 22 -15.20 17.60 6.20
N SER A 23 -13.89 17.36 6.27
CA SER A 23 -12.88 17.92 5.39
C SER A 23 -11.62 17.06 5.42
N GLU A 24 -10.72 17.28 4.49
CA GLU A 24 -9.37 16.69 4.51
C GLU A 24 -8.69 16.90 5.86
N ILE A 25 -8.03 15.86 6.35
CA ILE A 25 -7.13 15.97 7.51
C ILE A 25 -5.70 16.01 6.98
N ARG A 26 -5.00 17.13 7.22
CA ARG A 26 -3.56 17.26 7.01
C ARG A 26 -2.82 17.17 8.33
N CYS A 27 -1.96 16.21 8.43
CA CYS A 27 -1.23 15.91 9.66
C CYS A 27 0.27 15.79 9.36
N LYS A 28 1.09 16.57 10.03
CA LYS A 28 2.54 16.34 10.12
C LYS A 28 2.82 15.58 11.41
N ALA A 29 2.65 14.27 11.34
CA ALA A 29 2.86 13.43 12.50
C ALA A 29 4.35 13.20 12.77
N LYS A 30 4.69 13.17 14.06
CA LYS A 30 6.00 12.68 14.55
C LYS A 30 5.74 11.71 15.69
N ASN A 31 6.41 10.54 15.65
CA ASN A 31 6.23 9.50 16.66
C ASN A 31 4.74 9.15 16.88
N PHE A 32 4.07 8.76 15.81
CA PHE A 32 2.60 8.63 15.79
C PHE A 32 2.17 7.20 15.43
N THR A 33 1.20 6.65 16.16
CA THR A 33 0.55 5.39 15.83
C THR A 33 -0.94 5.56 15.69
N LEU A 34 -1.52 5.11 14.58
CA LEU A 34 -2.95 4.99 14.35
C LEU A 34 -3.33 3.51 14.40
N ALA A 35 -3.88 3.06 15.52
CA ALA A 35 -4.10 1.67 15.85
C ALA A 35 -5.57 1.25 15.60
N GLY A 36 -5.95 1.00 14.35
CA GLY A 36 -7.31 0.57 13.98
C GLY A 36 -7.74 -0.76 14.59
N GLN A 37 -6.80 -1.64 14.92
CA GLN A 37 -7.05 -2.93 15.55
C GLN A 37 -7.64 -2.83 16.97
N THR A 38 -7.58 -1.66 17.61
CA THR A 38 -8.20 -1.45 18.92
C THR A 38 -9.71 -1.29 18.84
N ALA A 39 -10.26 -0.98 17.68
CA ALA A 39 -11.71 -0.83 17.51
C ALA A 39 -12.42 -2.18 17.73
N PRO A 40 -13.38 -2.24 18.65
CA PRO A 40 -14.09 -3.50 18.96
C PRO A 40 -15.01 -3.92 17.81
N GLY A 41 -15.23 -5.23 17.64
CA GLY A 41 -16.16 -5.77 16.62
C GLY A 41 -15.66 -5.60 15.19
N ASP A 42 -16.43 -4.92 14.35
CA ASP A 42 -16.16 -4.85 12.90
C ASP A 42 -15.09 -3.81 12.52
N GLY A 43 -14.52 -3.07 13.50
CA GLY A 43 -13.48 -2.08 13.25
C GLY A 43 -14.00 -0.73 12.77
N VAL A 44 -13.10 0.12 12.28
CA VAL A 44 -13.40 1.50 11.84
C VAL A 44 -13.13 1.70 10.36
N CYS A 45 -13.87 2.63 9.75
CA CYS A 45 -13.69 3.04 8.37
C CYS A 45 -13.79 4.58 8.24
N ILE A 46 -12.76 5.19 7.69
CA ILE A 46 -12.76 6.60 7.30
C ILE A 46 -13.48 6.75 5.97
N ILE A 47 -14.41 7.67 5.88
CA ILE A 47 -15.19 7.94 4.66
C ILE A 47 -15.23 9.43 4.33
N LYS A 48 -15.56 9.76 3.07
CA LYS A 48 -15.87 11.08 2.51
C LYS A 48 -14.68 11.99 2.22
N ASN A 49 -13.60 11.95 2.95
CA ASN A 49 -12.44 12.81 2.71
C ASN A 49 -11.13 12.05 2.96
N GLU A 50 -10.04 12.59 2.41
CA GLU A 50 -8.70 12.00 2.54
C GLU A 50 -8.02 12.38 3.85
N ILE A 51 -7.06 11.52 4.23
CA ILE A 51 -6.06 11.87 5.23
C ILE A 51 -4.70 12.00 4.53
N ASN A 52 -4.01 13.10 4.83
CA ASN A 52 -2.71 13.42 4.26
C ASN A 52 -1.66 13.54 5.38
N PHE A 53 -0.69 12.63 5.36
CA PHE A 53 0.46 12.58 6.27
C PHE A 53 1.73 13.16 5.64
N GLY A 54 1.59 14.07 4.68
CA GLY A 54 2.74 14.68 4.02
C GLY A 54 3.70 15.37 4.96
N GLY A 55 5.00 15.08 4.84
CA GLY A 55 6.07 15.60 5.70
C GLY A 55 6.10 15.02 7.12
N SER A 56 5.45 13.87 7.33
CA SER A 56 5.46 13.12 8.60
C SER A 56 6.71 12.25 8.74
N GLU A 57 7.07 11.91 9.97
CA GLU A 57 8.16 11.00 10.26
C GLU A 57 7.87 10.10 11.46
N ASN A 58 8.41 8.90 11.44
CA ASN A 58 8.32 7.91 12.52
C ASN A 58 6.86 7.63 12.90
N PHE A 59 6.10 7.01 11.99
CA PHE A 59 4.69 6.72 12.25
C PHE A 59 4.25 5.33 11.77
N ILE A 60 3.20 4.82 12.40
CA ILE A 60 2.58 3.52 12.12
C ILE A 60 1.09 3.71 11.89
N ILE A 61 0.56 3.11 10.82
CA ILE A 61 -0.89 3.03 10.56
C ILE A 61 -1.25 1.56 10.38
N ARG A 62 -2.13 1.02 11.22
CA ARG A 62 -2.52 -0.39 11.17
C ARG A 62 -4.03 -0.59 11.21
N HIS A 63 -4.51 -1.58 10.47
CA HIS A 63 -5.89 -2.08 10.47
C HIS A 63 -6.96 -1.00 10.24
N MET A 64 -6.64 0.01 9.46
CA MET A 64 -7.57 1.08 9.07
C MET A 64 -8.21 0.80 7.71
N ARG A 65 -9.45 1.25 7.55
CA ARG A 65 -10.13 1.29 6.25
C ARG A 65 -10.37 2.72 5.83
N PHE A 66 -10.15 2.97 4.53
CA PHE A 66 -10.36 4.27 3.90
C PHE A 66 -11.20 4.06 2.63
N ARG A 67 -12.45 4.55 2.64
CA ARG A 67 -13.38 4.41 1.53
C ARG A 67 -14.01 5.76 1.23
N VAL A 68 -13.31 6.54 0.41
CA VAL A 68 -13.56 8.00 0.32
C VAL A 68 -14.83 8.31 -0.48
N GLY A 69 -15.00 7.74 -1.66
CA GLY A 69 -16.07 8.07 -2.58
C GLY A 69 -15.80 9.36 -3.36
N GLU A 70 -16.72 9.72 -4.26
CA GLU A 70 -16.64 10.89 -5.13
C GLU A 70 -17.35 12.14 -4.59
N LYS A 71 -17.94 12.06 -3.39
CA LYS A 71 -18.65 13.17 -2.75
C LYS A 71 -18.20 13.37 -1.32
N ASP A 72 -17.93 14.61 -0.96
CA ASP A 72 -17.62 15.02 0.40
C ASP A 72 -18.83 14.91 1.37
N ALA A 73 -18.62 15.24 2.63
CA ALA A 73 -19.68 15.20 3.66
C ALA A 73 -20.87 16.14 3.40
N SER A 74 -20.70 17.15 2.54
CA SER A 74 -21.78 18.05 2.11
C SER A 74 -22.55 17.52 0.90
N GLY A 75 -22.12 16.40 0.30
CA GLY A 75 -22.66 15.85 -0.93
C GLY A 75 -22.10 16.47 -2.21
N LYS A 76 -21.12 17.36 -2.09
CA LYS A 76 -20.46 17.98 -3.23
C LYS A 76 -19.40 17.05 -3.82
N GLU A 77 -19.36 16.97 -5.13
CA GLU A 77 -18.29 16.24 -5.85
C GLU A 77 -16.92 16.77 -5.48
N HIS A 78 -16.01 15.85 -5.18
CA HIS A 78 -14.63 16.17 -4.93
C HIS A 78 -13.68 15.09 -5.45
N ASN A 79 -12.48 15.49 -5.81
CA ASN A 79 -11.42 14.59 -6.23
C ASN A 79 -10.48 14.36 -5.06
N ALA A 80 -10.39 13.12 -4.58
CA ALA A 80 -9.60 12.78 -3.41
C ALA A 80 -8.94 11.40 -3.53
N ALA A 81 -7.78 11.26 -2.87
CA ALA A 81 -7.17 9.96 -2.54
C ALA A 81 -7.77 9.39 -1.25
N CYS A 82 -7.54 8.11 -0.96
CA CYS A 82 -7.88 7.58 0.37
C CYS A 82 -6.82 7.99 1.39
N LEU A 83 -5.55 7.80 1.05
CA LEU A 83 -4.42 8.14 1.91
C LEU A 83 -3.29 8.72 1.06
N ARG A 84 -2.80 9.87 1.49
CA ARG A 84 -1.66 10.54 0.87
C ARG A 84 -0.51 10.66 1.85
N VAL A 85 0.68 10.24 1.41
CA VAL A 85 1.92 10.34 2.19
C VAL A 85 3.00 10.82 1.24
N GLU A 86 3.29 12.11 1.30
CA GLU A 86 4.32 12.73 0.46
C GLU A 86 5.44 13.29 1.32
N ASN A 87 6.69 13.12 0.89
CA ASN A 87 7.85 13.66 1.62
C ASN A 87 7.92 13.19 3.07
N ALA A 88 7.60 11.95 3.32
CA ALA A 88 7.57 11.34 4.64
C ALA A 88 8.70 10.34 4.83
N ASN A 89 9.02 10.04 6.08
CA ASN A 89 10.20 9.28 6.43
C ASN A 89 9.92 8.34 7.60
N ASN A 90 10.51 7.15 7.56
CA ASN A 90 10.46 6.14 8.61
C ASN A 90 9.02 5.79 9.04
N PHE A 91 8.31 5.04 8.20
CA PHE A 91 6.93 4.65 8.52
C PHE A 91 6.58 3.25 8.04
N ILE A 92 5.53 2.72 8.65
CA ILE A 92 4.90 1.48 8.20
C ILE A 92 3.39 1.65 8.09
N ILE A 93 2.81 1.13 6.99
CA ILE A 93 1.39 0.99 6.77
C ILE A 93 1.09 -0.49 6.64
N ASP A 94 0.30 -1.03 7.56
CA ASP A 94 0.14 -2.45 7.76
C ASP A 94 -1.33 -2.84 7.86
N HIS A 95 -1.75 -3.87 7.12
CA HIS A 95 -3.11 -4.41 7.12
C HIS A 95 -4.20 -3.32 6.97
N CYS A 96 -4.01 -2.39 6.03
CA CYS A 96 -5.00 -1.35 5.73
C CYS A 96 -5.77 -1.67 4.44
N SER A 97 -6.96 -1.09 4.30
CA SER A 97 -7.80 -1.24 3.10
C SER A 97 -8.15 0.11 2.51
N PHE A 98 -7.97 0.26 1.20
CA PHE A 98 -8.18 1.49 0.46
C PHE A 98 -9.08 1.23 -0.74
N SER A 99 -10.17 2.00 -0.89
CA SER A 99 -11.09 1.85 -2.02
C SER A 99 -11.84 3.14 -2.32
N TRP A 100 -12.33 3.22 -3.56
CA TRP A 100 -13.29 4.22 -4.00
C TRP A 100 -12.75 5.64 -4.03
N ALA A 101 -11.46 5.80 -4.27
CA ALA A 101 -10.88 7.11 -4.54
C ALA A 101 -11.13 7.54 -5.99
N SER A 102 -11.37 8.82 -6.20
CA SER A 102 -11.49 9.42 -7.54
C SER A 102 -10.15 9.92 -8.11
N GLU A 103 -9.11 9.90 -7.31
CA GLU A 103 -7.69 10.04 -7.73
C GLU A 103 -7.02 8.66 -7.59
N GLU A 104 -5.84 8.52 -7.03
CA GLU A 104 -5.27 7.24 -6.61
C GLU A 104 -5.86 6.81 -5.26
N ASN A 105 -6.06 5.49 -5.05
CA ASN A 105 -6.41 5.04 -3.71
C ASN A 105 -5.32 5.42 -2.70
N THR A 106 -4.05 5.33 -3.08
CA THR A 106 -2.93 5.68 -2.22
C THR A 106 -1.83 6.39 -2.99
N ASP A 107 -1.24 7.43 -2.36
CA ASP A 107 -0.08 8.15 -2.88
C ASP A 107 1.07 8.10 -1.85
N PHE A 108 2.14 7.39 -2.17
CA PHE A 108 3.38 7.34 -1.41
C PHE A 108 4.51 7.88 -2.30
N ILE A 109 4.81 9.17 -2.17
CA ILE A 109 5.67 9.91 -3.10
C ILE A 109 6.80 10.58 -2.33
N ASP A 110 8.03 10.49 -2.84
CA ASP A 110 9.24 11.02 -2.21
C ASP A 110 9.36 10.60 -0.72
N THR A 111 9.08 9.34 -0.46
CA THR A 111 9.16 8.74 0.88
C THR A 111 10.51 8.06 1.08
N HIS A 112 10.92 7.90 2.34
CA HIS A 112 12.16 7.24 2.70
C HIS A 112 11.95 6.27 3.85
N PHE A 113 12.66 5.14 3.84
CA PHE A 113 12.61 4.14 4.91
C PHE A 113 11.17 3.75 5.25
N SER A 114 10.46 3.22 4.26
CA SER A 114 9.04 2.90 4.40
C SER A 114 8.74 1.43 4.11
N THR A 115 7.73 0.92 4.81
CA THR A 115 7.13 -0.38 4.49
C THR A 115 5.63 -0.23 4.33
N VAL A 116 5.09 -0.79 3.25
CA VAL A 116 3.64 -0.95 3.04
C VAL A 116 3.38 -2.42 2.83
N GLN A 117 2.68 -3.03 3.76
CA GLN A 117 2.50 -4.47 3.79
C GLN A 117 1.07 -4.89 4.10
N TRP A 118 0.69 -6.04 3.56
CA TRP A 118 -0.59 -6.69 3.83
C TRP A 118 -1.79 -5.76 3.65
N CYS A 119 -1.72 -4.83 2.70
CA CYS A 119 -2.79 -3.89 2.42
C CYS A 119 -3.62 -4.34 1.21
N ILE A 120 -4.88 -3.90 1.17
CA ILE A 120 -5.74 -4.02 -0.02
C ILE A 120 -5.93 -2.64 -0.63
N SER A 121 -5.61 -2.48 -1.91
CA SER A 121 -6.02 -1.35 -2.73
C SER A 121 -6.94 -1.85 -3.83
N SER A 122 -8.21 -1.48 -3.79
CA SER A 122 -9.21 -2.00 -4.72
C SER A 122 -10.20 -0.94 -5.20
N GLU A 123 -10.79 -1.18 -6.36
CA GLU A 123 -11.92 -0.40 -6.87
C GLU A 123 -11.70 1.11 -6.83
N GLY A 124 -10.55 1.61 -7.30
CA GLY A 124 -10.44 3.01 -7.64
C GLY A 124 -11.53 3.39 -8.66
N LEU A 125 -12.07 4.61 -8.60
CA LEU A 125 -13.20 5.02 -9.44
C LEU A 125 -12.73 5.40 -10.85
N TYR A 126 -13.34 4.80 -11.88
CA TYR A 126 -12.87 4.91 -13.26
C TYR A 126 -13.29 6.24 -13.92
N TYR A 127 -14.52 6.35 -14.36
CA TYR A 127 -15.04 7.57 -14.97
C TYR A 127 -15.97 8.27 -13.97
N SER A 128 -15.35 9.00 -13.08
CA SER A 128 -15.99 9.66 -11.94
C SER A 128 -15.87 11.18 -12.06
N VAL A 129 -15.62 11.86 -10.96
CA VAL A 129 -15.58 13.33 -10.86
C VAL A 129 -14.25 13.96 -11.27
N ASN A 130 -13.24 13.14 -11.59
CA ASN A 130 -11.92 13.63 -11.94
C ASN A 130 -11.92 14.33 -13.29
N LYS A 131 -11.55 15.60 -13.31
CA LYS A 131 -11.52 16.42 -14.54
C LYS A 131 -10.52 15.94 -15.59
N LYS A 132 -9.57 15.09 -15.23
CA LYS A 132 -8.60 14.49 -16.16
C LYS A 132 -9.17 13.25 -16.87
N GLY A 133 -10.43 12.89 -16.67
CA GLY A 133 -11.11 11.75 -17.27
C GLY A 133 -10.93 10.44 -16.50
N ALA A 134 -10.94 9.33 -17.24
CA ALA A 134 -10.91 7.98 -16.67
C ALA A 134 -9.65 7.70 -15.85
N ARG A 135 -9.84 7.11 -14.67
CA ARG A 135 -8.81 6.83 -13.65
C ARG A 135 -8.85 5.35 -13.19
N ALA A 136 -9.46 5.05 -12.07
CA ALA A 136 -9.42 3.78 -11.33
C ALA A 136 -7.99 3.34 -11.03
N TYR A 137 -7.26 4.17 -10.32
CA TYR A 137 -5.85 3.96 -10.01
C TYR A 137 -5.67 3.34 -8.61
N GLY A 138 -4.90 2.24 -8.57
CA GLY A 138 -4.62 1.54 -7.33
C GLY A 138 -3.69 2.32 -6.40
N GLY A 139 -2.57 2.82 -6.93
CA GLY A 139 -1.67 3.63 -6.11
C GLY A 139 -0.46 4.16 -6.87
N ALA A 140 0.05 5.28 -6.43
CA ALA A 140 1.36 5.81 -6.82
C ALA A 140 2.33 5.54 -5.66
N TRP A 141 3.22 4.55 -5.86
CA TRP A 141 4.11 4.04 -4.83
C TRP A 141 5.56 4.29 -5.21
N GLY A 142 6.20 5.13 -4.46
CA GLY A 142 7.56 5.55 -4.74
C GLY A 142 8.41 5.64 -3.47
N GLY A 143 9.48 6.37 -3.58
CA GLY A 143 10.41 6.55 -2.48
C GLY A 143 11.67 5.72 -2.60
N THR A 144 12.59 5.91 -1.67
CA THR A 144 13.85 5.16 -1.61
C THR A 144 14.00 4.44 -0.29
N SER A 145 14.70 3.31 -0.29
CA SER A 145 14.78 2.39 0.85
C SER A 145 13.38 1.96 1.32
N SER A 146 12.54 1.60 0.36
CA SER A 146 11.12 1.30 0.57
C SER A 146 10.79 -0.13 0.16
N THR A 147 10.02 -0.82 1.00
CA THR A 147 9.56 -2.19 0.75
C THR A 147 8.04 -2.24 0.68
N TYR A 148 7.54 -2.80 -0.40
CA TYR A 148 6.12 -3.03 -0.66
C TYR A 148 5.87 -4.52 -0.83
N HIS A 149 5.25 -5.17 0.17
CA HIS A 149 5.08 -6.62 0.12
C HIS A 149 3.74 -7.13 0.62
N HIS A 150 3.32 -8.26 0.10
CA HIS A 150 2.08 -8.96 0.46
C HIS A 150 0.82 -8.09 0.35
N ASN A 151 0.82 -7.14 -0.57
CA ASN A 151 -0.34 -6.31 -0.84
C ASN A 151 -1.21 -6.91 -1.95
N LEU A 152 -2.49 -6.59 -1.93
CA LEU A 152 -3.45 -6.93 -2.97
C LEU A 152 -3.90 -5.67 -3.72
N PHE A 153 -3.67 -5.65 -5.03
CA PHE A 153 -4.37 -4.76 -5.95
C PHE A 153 -5.48 -5.53 -6.66
N ALA A 154 -6.70 -5.02 -6.62
CA ALA A 154 -7.83 -5.67 -7.30
C ALA A 154 -8.79 -4.66 -7.93
N HIS A 155 -9.28 -4.95 -9.13
CA HIS A 155 -10.29 -4.14 -9.82
C HIS A 155 -9.87 -2.67 -10.02
N CYS A 156 -8.60 -2.44 -10.27
CA CYS A 156 -8.07 -1.12 -10.65
C CYS A 156 -7.71 -1.12 -12.13
N ASN A 157 -8.04 -0.04 -12.85
CA ASN A 157 -7.73 0.03 -14.27
C ASN A 157 -6.23 0.05 -14.53
N SER A 158 -5.47 0.78 -13.70
CA SER A 158 -4.03 0.97 -13.83
C SER A 158 -3.40 1.37 -12.50
N ARG A 159 -2.09 1.62 -12.48
CA ARG A 159 -1.32 1.96 -11.27
C ARG A 159 -1.46 0.90 -10.18
N THR A 160 -1.08 -0.32 -10.53
CA THR A 160 -1.08 -1.46 -9.61
C THR A 160 0.34 -2.00 -9.33
N PRO A 161 1.26 -1.13 -8.87
CA PRO A 161 1.19 0.33 -8.73
C PRO A 161 1.81 1.11 -9.91
N LEU A 162 1.73 2.47 -9.88
CA LEU A 162 2.73 3.33 -10.50
C LEU A 162 3.93 3.41 -9.56
N MET A 163 5.10 2.99 -10.04
CA MET A 163 6.35 3.07 -9.29
C MET A 163 7.02 4.42 -9.57
N ASN A 164 6.85 5.37 -8.65
CA ASN A 164 7.43 6.70 -8.78
C ASN A 164 8.93 6.69 -8.49
N GLY A 165 9.71 7.36 -9.32
CA GLY A 165 11.08 7.72 -8.99
C GLY A 165 11.15 8.84 -7.94
N ALA A 166 12.35 9.34 -7.69
CA ALA A 166 12.53 10.59 -6.96
C ALA A 166 11.93 11.74 -7.79
N ARG A 167 11.02 12.52 -7.19
CA ARG A 167 10.19 13.47 -7.92
C ARG A 167 10.86 14.84 -8.13
N GLY A 168 12.01 15.07 -7.54
CA GLY A 168 12.74 16.32 -7.68
C GLY A 168 12.97 17.08 -6.39
N LYS A 169 12.87 16.41 -5.28
CA LYS A 169 13.50 16.86 -4.05
C LYS A 169 15.00 16.86 -4.27
N ASP A 170 15.61 17.88 -3.75
CA ASP A 170 17.06 18.05 -3.79
C ASP A 170 17.64 18.04 -5.22
N PRO A 171 17.20 18.97 -6.11
CA PRO A 171 17.74 19.07 -7.46
C PRO A 171 19.25 19.28 -7.44
N GLY A 172 19.97 18.58 -8.31
CA GLY A 172 21.42 18.57 -8.37
C GLY A 172 22.10 17.62 -7.38
N GLN A 173 21.33 16.89 -6.56
CA GLN A 173 21.88 15.84 -5.70
C GLN A 173 21.73 14.47 -6.38
N ASP A 174 22.79 13.67 -6.27
CA ASP A 174 22.76 12.29 -6.75
C ASP A 174 21.89 11.43 -5.84
N ILE A 175 20.73 11.01 -6.35
CA ILE A 175 19.81 10.11 -5.66
C ILE A 175 19.66 8.80 -6.44
N VAL A 176 19.88 7.67 -5.78
CA VAL A 176 19.52 6.37 -6.32
C VAL A 176 18.29 5.86 -5.57
N VAL A 177 17.17 5.79 -6.26
CA VAL A 177 15.96 5.17 -5.74
C VAL A 177 16.20 3.67 -5.59
N TYR A 178 15.94 3.15 -4.41
CA TYR A 178 15.95 1.75 -4.12
C TYR A 178 14.58 1.30 -3.59
N MET A 179 13.99 0.33 -4.27
CA MET A 179 12.67 -0.20 -3.93
C MET A 179 12.66 -1.72 -3.96
N GLU A 180 11.79 -2.28 -3.15
CA GLU A 180 11.39 -3.69 -3.24
C GLU A 180 9.89 -3.78 -3.46
N TYR A 181 9.50 -4.52 -4.49
CA TYR A 181 8.10 -4.89 -4.76
C TYR A 181 8.03 -6.41 -4.81
N ILE A 182 7.58 -7.02 -3.70
CA ILE A 182 7.79 -8.43 -3.42
C ILE A 182 6.52 -9.09 -2.91
N ASN A 183 6.19 -10.29 -3.42
CA ASN A 183 5.06 -11.09 -2.92
C ASN A 183 3.71 -10.38 -2.97
N ASN A 184 3.51 -9.42 -3.86
CA ASN A 184 2.22 -8.76 -4.03
C ASN A 184 1.32 -9.55 -5.00
N VAL A 185 0.03 -9.34 -4.89
CA VAL A 185 -0.99 -9.94 -5.76
C VAL A 185 -1.68 -8.85 -6.56
N ASN A 186 -1.75 -9.02 -7.88
CA ASN A 186 -2.47 -8.14 -8.79
C ASN A 186 -3.60 -8.92 -9.46
N TYR A 187 -4.83 -8.40 -9.38
CA TYR A 187 -6.00 -9.02 -9.96
C TYR A 187 -6.85 -8.04 -10.77
N ASN A 188 -7.30 -8.48 -11.93
CA ASN A 188 -8.32 -7.82 -12.75
C ASN A 188 -8.03 -6.36 -13.09
N TRP A 189 -6.83 -6.06 -13.59
CA TRP A 189 -6.49 -4.74 -14.12
C TRP A 189 -7.11 -4.52 -15.49
N GLY A 190 -7.44 -3.27 -15.84
CA GLY A 190 -8.17 -2.94 -17.07
C GLY A 190 -7.35 -2.26 -18.17
N SER A 191 -6.06 -2.02 -17.96
CA SER A 191 -5.18 -1.28 -18.88
C SER A 191 -3.94 -2.08 -19.22
N GLN A 192 -3.40 -1.88 -20.43
CA GLN A 192 -2.09 -2.40 -20.83
C GLN A 192 -0.98 -1.98 -19.86
N MET A 193 -1.14 -0.81 -19.22
CA MET A 193 -0.23 -0.28 -18.21
C MET A 193 -0.75 -0.57 -16.80
N ALA A 194 -0.79 -1.82 -16.38
CA ALA A 194 -1.15 -2.18 -15.01
C ALA A 194 -0.12 -1.61 -14.03
N THR A 195 1.09 -2.17 -14.06
CA THR A 195 2.23 -1.69 -13.28
C THR A 195 3.22 -1.00 -14.19
N TYR A 196 3.67 0.18 -13.83
CA TYR A 196 4.62 0.94 -14.64
C TYR A 196 5.36 1.98 -13.79
N GLY A 197 6.37 2.61 -14.37
CA GLY A 197 7.09 3.69 -13.71
C GLY A 197 8.62 3.57 -13.86
N GLY A 198 9.32 3.74 -12.78
CA GLY A 198 10.75 3.90 -12.74
C GLY A 198 11.13 5.38 -12.74
N MET A 199 11.27 5.98 -13.91
CA MET A 199 11.68 7.39 -14.06
C MET A 199 10.52 8.35 -14.36
N ASP A 200 9.28 7.88 -14.45
CA ASP A 200 8.12 8.65 -14.93
C ASP A 200 7.92 10.00 -14.23
N GLU A 201 8.12 10.04 -12.92
CA GLU A 201 7.92 11.24 -12.11
C GLU A 201 9.22 12.02 -11.82
N SER A 202 10.38 11.56 -12.28
CA SER A 202 11.64 12.28 -12.03
C SER A 202 11.67 13.62 -12.74
N GLN A 203 12.01 14.66 -11.99
CA GLN A 203 12.22 16.02 -12.50
C GLN A 203 13.71 16.35 -12.69
N ASP A 204 14.59 15.51 -12.20
CA ASP A 204 16.04 15.63 -12.31
C ASP A 204 16.69 14.30 -12.75
N PRO A 205 16.42 13.86 -13.99
CA PRO A 205 16.87 12.56 -14.47
C PRO A 205 18.39 12.45 -14.64
N GLU A 206 19.10 13.57 -14.66
CA GLU A 206 20.57 13.60 -14.72
C GLU A 206 21.21 13.13 -13.40
N HIS A 207 20.59 13.47 -12.27
CA HIS A 207 21.10 13.13 -10.94
C HIS A 207 20.37 11.94 -10.29
N HIS A 208 19.23 11.54 -10.84
CA HIS A 208 18.43 10.48 -10.27
C HIS A 208 18.65 9.16 -11.01
N GLY A 209 18.88 8.10 -10.26
CA GLY A 209 18.91 6.72 -10.71
C GLY A 209 17.75 5.90 -10.16
N TRP A 210 17.53 4.72 -10.71
CA TRP A 210 16.46 3.82 -10.27
C TRP A 210 16.97 2.40 -10.11
N SER A 211 16.57 1.76 -9.02
CA SER A 211 16.77 0.34 -8.84
C SER A 211 15.62 -0.31 -8.07
N CYS A 212 15.24 -1.52 -8.48
CA CYS A 212 14.12 -2.23 -7.86
C CYS A 212 14.27 -3.74 -7.94
N ASN A 213 13.99 -4.41 -6.83
CA ASN A 213 13.71 -5.84 -6.79
C ASN A 213 12.21 -6.06 -7.01
N PHE A 214 11.87 -6.71 -8.11
CA PHE A 214 10.50 -7.05 -8.49
C PHE A 214 10.37 -8.57 -8.46
N VAL A 215 10.01 -9.12 -7.29
CA VAL A 215 10.25 -10.54 -7.00
C VAL A 215 8.98 -11.23 -6.49
N ASN A 216 8.73 -12.43 -7.01
CA ASN A 216 7.70 -13.35 -6.51
C ASN A 216 6.30 -12.72 -6.39
N ASN A 217 5.94 -11.81 -7.30
CA ASN A 217 4.59 -11.24 -7.37
C ASN A 217 3.67 -12.15 -8.18
N TYR A 218 2.39 -12.19 -7.84
CA TYR A 218 1.38 -13.00 -8.52
C TYR A 218 0.40 -12.11 -9.28
N TYR A 219 0.34 -12.28 -10.60
CA TYR A 219 -0.57 -11.58 -11.49
C TYR A 219 -1.65 -12.53 -12.00
N LYS A 220 -2.89 -12.24 -11.64
CA LYS A 220 -4.06 -13.01 -12.05
C LYS A 220 -4.97 -12.19 -12.98
N PRO A 221 -4.96 -12.45 -14.30
CA PRO A 221 -5.91 -11.84 -15.21
C PRO A 221 -7.35 -12.13 -14.78
N GLY A 222 -8.17 -11.08 -14.72
CA GLY A 222 -9.60 -11.21 -14.45
C GLY A 222 -10.45 -10.81 -15.66
N PRO A 223 -11.77 -10.65 -15.49
CA PRO A 223 -12.69 -10.35 -16.60
C PRO A 223 -12.37 -9.04 -17.34
N ALA A 224 -11.99 -7.95 -16.63
CA ALA A 224 -11.57 -6.71 -17.28
C ALA A 224 -10.25 -6.88 -18.03
N THR A 225 -9.29 -7.58 -17.44
CA THR A 225 -8.01 -7.87 -18.07
C THR A 225 -8.20 -8.62 -19.36
N THR A 226 -8.97 -9.71 -19.33
CA THR A 226 -9.26 -10.53 -20.52
C THR A 226 -9.99 -9.75 -21.62
N ALA A 227 -10.88 -8.84 -21.23
CA ALA A 227 -11.65 -8.05 -22.19
C ALA A 227 -10.86 -6.90 -22.84
N ARG A 228 -9.87 -6.34 -22.18
CA ARG A 228 -9.28 -5.04 -22.53
C ARG A 228 -7.77 -5.06 -22.77
N VAL A 229 -7.04 -5.96 -22.15
CA VAL A 229 -5.58 -6.04 -22.26
C VAL A 229 -5.21 -6.93 -23.44
N LYS A 230 -4.51 -6.37 -24.43
CA LYS A 230 -4.16 -7.09 -25.65
C LYS A 230 -3.01 -8.05 -25.45
N GLU A 231 -2.06 -7.69 -24.60
CA GLU A 231 -0.86 -8.47 -24.33
C GLU A 231 -0.54 -8.40 -22.84
N LEU A 232 -0.45 -9.55 -22.19
CA LEU A 232 -0.10 -9.61 -20.77
C LEU A 232 1.34 -9.19 -20.56
N LYS A 233 1.58 -8.27 -19.62
CA LYS A 233 2.90 -7.80 -19.22
C LYS A 233 2.93 -7.59 -17.71
N PHE A 234 4.11 -7.73 -17.11
CA PHE A 234 4.32 -7.40 -15.70
C PHE A 234 4.54 -5.90 -15.51
N PHE A 235 5.40 -5.31 -16.34
CA PHE A 235 5.90 -3.98 -16.07
C PHE A 235 6.21 -3.18 -17.34
N ARG A 236 5.88 -1.87 -17.33
CA ARG A 236 6.33 -0.91 -18.34
C ARG A 236 7.34 0.06 -17.73
N GLN A 237 8.59 0.02 -18.20
CA GLN A 237 9.58 1.03 -17.86
C GLN A 237 9.22 2.35 -18.53
N SER A 238 9.08 3.40 -17.72
CA SER A 238 8.83 4.76 -18.19
C SER A 238 10.11 5.58 -18.24
N SER A 239 10.19 6.48 -19.23
CA SER A 239 11.15 7.55 -19.25
C SER A 239 10.73 8.68 -18.29
N ALA A 240 11.62 9.65 -18.05
CA ALA A 240 11.25 10.88 -17.37
C ALA A 240 10.20 11.66 -18.18
N ARG A 241 9.33 12.41 -17.51
CA ARG A 241 8.25 13.20 -18.17
C ARG A 241 8.78 14.23 -19.17
N GLU A 242 9.97 14.75 -18.95
CA GLU A 242 10.61 15.75 -19.82
C GLU A 242 11.98 15.25 -20.29
N PRO A 243 12.03 14.14 -21.07
CA PRO A 243 13.29 13.49 -21.47
C PRO A 243 14.21 14.39 -22.29
N ASN A 244 13.67 15.46 -22.88
CA ASN A 244 14.44 16.41 -23.70
C ASN A 244 15.18 17.48 -22.88
N LYS A 245 14.94 17.57 -21.57
CA LYS A 245 15.59 18.60 -20.73
C LYS A 245 16.91 18.13 -20.14
N ALA A 246 17.02 16.86 -19.84
CA ALA A 246 18.26 16.25 -19.35
C ALA A 246 18.32 14.76 -19.72
N PRO A 247 19.51 14.23 -20.04
CA PRO A 247 19.67 12.79 -20.24
C PRO A 247 19.45 12.04 -18.93
N LEU A 248 18.95 10.81 -19.05
CA LEU A 248 18.92 9.91 -17.88
C LEU A 248 20.35 9.62 -17.43
N ARG A 249 20.59 9.67 -16.14
CA ARG A 249 21.88 9.39 -15.49
C ARG A 249 22.42 8.03 -15.89
N ALA A 250 21.57 7.01 -15.84
CA ALA A 250 21.94 5.62 -16.14
C ALA A 250 20.70 4.79 -16.50
N VAL A 251 20.97 3.61 -17.03
CA VAL A 251 19.95 2.58 -17.22
C VAL A 251 19.35 2.19 -15.86
N SER A 252 18.02 2.07 -15.81
CA SER A 252 17.32 1.59 -14.60
C SER A 252 17.72 0.14 -14.30
N LYS A 253 18.03 -0.14 -13.05
CA LYS A 253 18.46 -1.47 -12.59
C LYS A 253 17.27 -2.23 -12.01
N TRP A 254 17.03 -3.41 -12.55
CA TRP A 254 15.91 -4.25 -12.15
C TRP A 254 16.37 -5.68 -11.87
N TYR A 255 15.73 -6.29 -10.88
CA TYR A 255 15.78 -7.71 -10.67
C TYR A 255 14.37 -8.29 -10.77
N PHE A 256 14.00 -8.77 -11.95
CA PHE A 256 12.73 -9.49 -12.18
C PHE A 256 12.95 -10.97 -12.00
N HIS A 257 12.36 -11.56 -10.96
CA HIS A 257 12.52 -12.97 -10.65
C HIS A 257 11.29 -13.57 -9.98
N GLY A 258 10.94 -14.80 -10.37
CA GLY A 258 9.92 -15.61 -9.70
C GLY A 258 8.49 -15.05 -9.79
N ASN A 259 8.25 -14.02 -10.60
CA ASN A 259 6.90 -13.50 -10.78
C ASN A 259 6.06 -14.46 -11.63
N VAL A 260 4.82 -14.67 -11.23
CA VAL A 260 3.87 -15.56 -11.90
C VAL A 260 2.81 -14.75 -12.63
N MET A 261 2.60 -15.06 -13.91
CA MET A 261 1.45 -14.62 -14.69
C MET A 261 0.49 -15.80 -14.86
N GLU A 262 -0.60 -15.84 -14.10
CA GLU A 262 -1.57 -16.95 -14.17
C GLU A 262 -2.07 -17.14 -15.61
N GLY A 263 -1.98 -18.38 -16.09
CA GLY A 263 -2.38 -18.73 -17.47
C GLY A 263 -1.34 -18.42 -18.55
N ASN A 264 -0.15 -17.89 -18.20
CA ASN A 264 0.93 -17.63 -19.14
C ASN A 264 2.26 -18.16 -18.62
N SER A 265 2.59 -19.40 -19.01
CA SER A 265 3.82 -20.09 -18.58
C SER A 265 5.09 -19.47 -19.14
N GLN A 266 5.04 -18.83 -20.32
CA GLN A 266 6.18 -18.17 -20.93
C GLN A 266 6.64 -16.98 -20.08
N LEU A 267 5.73 -16.08 -19.72
CA LEU A 267 6.03 -14.94 -18.84
C LEU A 267 6.47 -15.38 -17.44
N THR A 268 5.91 -16.49 -16.96
CA THR A 268 6.29 -17.06 -15.66
C THR A 268 7.72 -17.63 -15.69
N SER A 269 8.13 -18.28 -16.78
CA SER A 269 9.46 -18.88 -16.92
C SER A 269 10.56 -17.87 -17.24
N ASP A 270 10.25 -16.83 -18.02
CA ASP A 270 11.15 -15.69 -18.28
C ASP A 270 10.41 -14.37 -18.01
N ASN A 271 10.64 -13.82 -16.84
CA ASN A 271 9.93 -12.59 -16.42
C ASN A 271 10.29 -11.37 -17.29
N TRP A 272 11.46 -11.36 -17.93
CA TRP A 272 11.86 -10.26 -18.79
C TRP A 272 11.01 -10.14 -20.06
N GLU A 273 10.40 -11.20 -20.52
CA GLU A 273 9.43 -11.17 -21.61
C GLU A 273 8.15 -10.36 -21.24
N GLY A 274 7.90 -10.23 -19.94
CA GLY A 274 6.83 -9.41 -19.39
C GLY A 274 7.19 -7.92 -19.18
N VAL A 275 8.39 -7.49 -19.59
CA VAL A 275 8.87 -6.11 -19.44
C VAL A 275 8.91 -5.41 -20.79
N TYR A 276 8.49 -4.16 -20.85
CA TYR A 276 8.57 -3.32 -22.05
C TYR A 276 8.82 -1.85 -21.67
N THR A 277 9.18 -1.03 -22.65
CA THR A 277 9.42 0.41 -22.45
C THR A 277 8.29 1.26 -23.01
N ASP A 278 8.20 2.53 -22.62
CA ASP A 278 7.22 3.48 -23.13
C ASP A 278 7.57 4.07 -24.52
N GLY A 279 8.66 3.59 -25.13
CA GLY A 279 9.15 4.05 -26.42
C GLY A 279 10.00 5.33 -26.38
N ASN A 280 9.97 6.06 -25.26
CA ASN A 280 10.82 7.24 -25.03
C ASN A 280 11.98 6.94 -24.07
N TYR A 281 11.95 5.78 -23.43
CA TYR A 281 13.03 5.33 -22.57
C TYR A 281 14.26 5.02 -23.43
N PRO A 282 15.43 5.62 -23.14
CA PRO A 282 16.56 5.62 -24.08
C PRO A 282 17.35 4.31 -24.12
N TYR A 283 17.07 3.38 -23.21
CA TYR A 283 17.76 2.09 -23.14
C TYR A 283 16.84 0.95 -23.58
N SER A 284 17.42 -0.05 -24.20
CA SER A 284 16.72 -1.29 -24.57
C SER A 284 16.47 -2.21 -23.37
N ILE A 285 15.58 -3.18 -23.55
CA ILE A 285 15.36 -4.25 -22.55
C ILE A 285 16.65 -5.06 -22.33
N ASP A 286 17.46 -5.29 -23.38
CA ASP A 286 18.72 -6.03 -23.26
C ASP A 286 19.74 -5.26 -22.41
N GLU A 287 19.82 -3.94 -22.53
CA GLU A 287 20.66 -3.11 -21.67
C GLU A 287 20.18 -3.11 -20.23
N MET A 288 18.86 -3.04 -20.01
CA MET A 288 18.27 -3.20 -18.68
C MET A 288 18.59 -4.57 -18.08
N LYS A 289 18.44 -5.64 -18.86
CA LYS A 289 18.73 -7.00 -18.45
C LYS A 289 20.22 -7.21 -18.13
N ALA A 290 21.10 -6.62 -18.93
CA ALA A 290 22.54 -6.67 -18.71
C ALA A 290 22.99 -5.90 -17.46
N SER A 291 22.25 -4.85 -17.07
CA SER A 291 22.51 -4.08 -15.86
C SER A 291 21.68 -4.54 -14.64
N SER A 292 20.91 -5.63 -14.78
CA SER A 292 20.15 -6.20 -13.68
C SER A 292 21.10 -6.62 -12.55
N PHE A 293 20.64 -6.50 -11.34
CA PHE A 293 21.42 -6.85 -10.17
C PHE A 293 20.57 -7.59 -9.16
N ILE A 294 21.26 -8.43 -8.38
CA ILE A 294 20.68 -9.12 -7.24
C ILE A 294 21.27 -8.48 -5.98
N ILE A 295 20.41 -8.07 -5.06
CA ILE A 295 20.90 -7.82 -3.71
C ILE A 295 21.20 -9.20 -3.10
N PRO A 296 22.40 -9.44 -2.59
CA PRO A 296 23.39 -8.54 -1.99
C PRO A 296 24.61 -8.19 -2.84
N SER A 297 24.66 -8.51 -4.13
CA SER A 297 25.83 -8.17 -4.94
C SER A 297 26.05 -6.67 -5.19
N GLY A 298 25.16 -5.85 -4.69
CA GLY A 298 25.19 -4.40 -4.84
C GLY A 298 25.86 -3.62 -3.71
N LYS A 299 26.71 -4.23 -2.87
CA LYS A 299 27.42 -3.55 -1.78
C LYS A 299 28.07 -2.23 -2.22
N GLU A 300 28.65 -2.21 -3.40
CA GLU A 300 29.39 -1.06 -3.91
C GLU A 300 28.52 0.18 -4.17
N ASN A 301 27.21 0.02 -4.33
CA ASN A 301 26.30 1.11 -4.63
C ASN A 301 25.45 1.59 -3.43
N TYR A 302 25.52 0.92 -2.30
CA TYR A 302 24.62 1.13 -1.17
C TYR A 302 25.34 1.44 0.18
N GLU A 303 26.65 1.60 0.19
CA GLU A 303 27.40 1.98 1.40
C GLU A 303 26.90 3.26 2.09
N GLN A 304 26.18 4.11 1.34
CA GLN A 304 25.56 5.31 1.89
C GLN A 304 24.20 5.07 2.59
N TYR A 305 23.64 3.87 2.50
CA TYR A 305 22.30 3.58 3.01
C TYR A 305 22.29 2.65 4.23
N TRP A 306 23.18 2.72 5.17
CA TRP A 306 23.15 2.15 6.52
C TRP A 306 22.48 0.76 6.69
N PHE A 307 22.56 -0.12 5.72
CA PHE A 307 22.01 -1.46 5.76
C PHE A 307 23.08 -2.50 6.13
N ASP A 308 22.76 -3.41 7.05
CA ASP A 308 23.57 -4.60 7.30
C ASP A 308 23.28 -5.67 6.23
N TRP A 309 23.99 -5.56 5.12
CA TRP A 309 23.84 -6.45 3.97
C TRP A 309 24.44 -7.85 4.20
N GLU A 310 25.22 -8.07 5.24
CA GLU A 310 25.87 -9.37 5.49
C GLU A 310 24.88 -10.45 5.91
N SER A 311 23.76 -10.05 6.49
CA SER A 311 22.70 -10.96 6.91
C SER A 311 21.54 -11.08 5.92
N TYR A 312 21.55 -10.34 4.81
CA TYR A 312 20.43 -10.28 3.86
C TYR A 312 20.58 -11.32 2.75
N THR A 313 19.79 -12.38 2.77
CA THR A 313 19.68 -13.36 1.70
C THR A 313 18.26 -13.32 1.13
N LEU A 314 18.15 -12.99 -0.17
CA LEU A 314 16.87 -12.93 -0.88
C LEU A 314 16.12 -14.28 -0.89
N SER A 315 16.85 -15.40 -0.91
CA SER A 315 16.26 -16.71 -1.18
C SER A 315 15.46 -17.28 -0.02
N ASP A 316 15.77 -16.92 1.22
CA ASP A 316 15.22 -17.58 2.42
C ASP A 316 14.13 -16.75 3.12
N GLN A 317 13.92 -15.50 2.72
CA GLN A 317 13.01 -14.57 3.38
C GLN A 317 11.69 -14.36 2.65
N TYR A 318 11.59 -14.73 1.37
CA TYR A 318 10.41 -14.48 0.56
C TYR A 318 9.67 -15.76 0.18
N GLU A 319 8.36 -15.71 0.29
CA GLU A 319 7.49 -16.77 -0.21
C GLU A 319 7.59 -16.88 -1.74
N SER A 320 7.35 -18.06 -2.33
CA SER A 320 7.08 -18.13 -3.77
C SER A 320 5.83 -17.31 -4.13
N ALA A 321 5.69 -16.89 -5.38
CA ALA A 321 4.52 -16.12 -5.81
C ALA A 321 3.19 -16.85 -5.53
N GLU A 322 3.14 -18.17 -5.70
CA GLU A 322 1.97 -18.99 -5.41
C GLU A 322 1.67 -19.05 -3.91
N LYS A 323 2.71 -19.12 -3.08
CA LYS A 323 2.55 -19.10 -1.64
C LYS A 323 2.10 -17.73 -1.17
N ALA A 324 2.69 -16.66 -1.70
CA ALA A 324 2.26 -15.28 -1.44
C ALA A 324 0.79 -15.06 -1.82
N TYR A 325 0.34 -15.59 -2.97
CA TYR A 325 -1.07 -15.55 -3.35
C TYR A 325 -1.96 -16.19 -2.28
N GLN A 326 -1.57 -17.35 -1.73
CA GLN A 326 -2.33 -18.00 -0.66
C GLN A 326 -2.30 -17.19 0.64
N SER A 327 -1.13 -16.67 1.03
CA SER A 327 -0.94 -15.89 2.25
C SER A 327 -1.72 -14.57 2.20
N VAL A 328 -1.64 -13.81 1.11
CA VAL A 328 -2.36 -12.54 0.90
C VAL A 328 -3.87 -12.74 0.97
N LEU A 329 -4.39 -13.84 0.46
CA LEU A 329 -5.82 -14.15 0.44
C LEU A 329 -6.30 -14.96 1.67
N ALA A 330 -5.44 -15.23 2.64
CA ALA A 330 -5.82 -15.97 3.84
C ALA A 330 -6.94 -15.26 4.62
N ASP A 331 -7.83 -16.04 5.23
CA ASP A 331 -9.07 -15.51 5.82
C ASP A 331 -8.86 -14.79 7.17
N LYS A 332 -7.78 -15.09 7.88
CA LYS A 332 -7.52 -14.55 9.23
C LYS A 332 -6.26 -13.69 9.35
N SER A 333 -5.34 -13.83 8.43
CA SER A 333 -4.02 -13.19 8.50
C SER A 333 -3.54 -12.64 7.16
N GLY A 334 -4.43 -12.57 6.18
CA GLY A 334 -4.09 -12.05 4.86
C GLY A 334 -4.24 -10.53 4.77
N ALA A 335 -4.13 -9.99 3.57
CA ALA A 335 -4.19 -8.55 3.35
C ALA A 335 -5.53 -7.93 3.76
N GLY A 336 -5.48 -6.65 4.11
CA GLY A 336 -6.60 -5.81 4.50
C GLY A 336 -6.81 -5.71 6.02
N ALA A 337 -7.64 -4.76 6.43
CA ALA A 337 -7.99 -4.57 7.83
C ALA A 337 -8.88 -5.71 8.36
N PHE A 338 -8.56 -6.20 9.54
CA PHE A 338 -9.33 -7.29 10.17
C PHE A 338 -10.21 -6.81 11.31
N PRO A 339 -11.36 -7.52 11.52
CA PRO A 339 -11.95 -8.48 10.59
C PRO A 339 -12.28 -7.82 9.24
N ARG A 340 -12.16 -8.56 8.13
CA ARG A 340 -12.51 -8.01 6.81
C ARG A 340 -13.98 -7.60 6.78
N ASP A 341 -14.26 -6.38 6.30
CA ASP A 341 -15.62 -5.97 6.02
C ASP A 341 -16.17 -6.65 4.76
N LYS A 342 -17.44 -6.39 4.44
CA LYS A 342 -18.08 -7.05 3.29
C LYS A 342 -17.42 -6.72 1.95
N VAL A 343 -16.79 -5.53 1.81
CA VAL A 343 -16.07 -5.14 0.59
C VAL A 343 -14.81 -5.98 0.46
N ASP A 344 -13.94 -5.98 1.47
CA ASP A 344 -12.69 -6.76 1.44
C ASP A 344 -12.96 -8.27 1.32
N ALA A 345 -13.98 -8.77 2.01
CA ALA A 345 -14.37 -10.19 1.93
C ALA A 345 -14.86 -10.56 0.52
N ARG A 346 -15.63 -9.67 -0.15
CA ARG A 346 -16.05 -9.85 -1.54
C ARG A 346 -14.85 -9.81 -2.48
N ILE A 347 -13.99 -8.80 -2.37
CA ILE A 347 -12.78 -8.67 -3.19
C ILE A 347 -11.92 -9.94 -3.11
N VAL A 348 -11.64 -10.43 -1.91
CA VAL A 348 -10.86 -11.66 -1.72
C VAL A 348 -11.55 -12.88 -2.35
N LYS A 349 -12.87 -13.00 -2.23
CA LYS A 349 -13.64 -14.07 -2.87
C LYS A 349 -13.56 -13.98 -4.40
N GLU A 350 -13.63 -12.78 -4.97
CA GLU A 350 -13.53 -12.55 -6.41
C GLU A 350 -12.15 -12.90 -6.94
N VAL A 351 -11.09 -12.50 -6.23
CA VAL A 351 -9.72 -12.90 -6.57
C VAL A 351 -9.56 -14.41 -6.56
N LYS A 352 -10.06 -15.10 -5.53
CA LYS A 352 -10.01 -16.57 -5.43
C LYS A 352 -10.77 -17.24 -6.59
N SER A 353 -11.95 -16.74 -6.94
CA SER A 353 -12.79 -17.34 -7.99
C SER A 353 -12.41 -16.95 -9.42
N GLY A 354 -11.65 -15.85 -9.61
CA GLY A 354 -11.35 -15.27 -10.94
C GLY A 354 -12.56 -14.53 -11.57
N LEU A 355 -13.54 -14.14 -10.76
CA LEU A 355 -14.78 -13.48 -11.20
C LEU A 355 -14.86 -12.05 -10.65
N CYS A 356 -15.89 -11.30 -11.06
CA CYS A 356 -16.29 -10.05 -10.44
C CYS A 356 -17.81 -10.05 -10.18
N THR A 357 -18.23 -9.42 -9.11
CA THR A 357 -19.65 -9.30 -8.76
C THR A 357 -20.29 -8.12 -9.49
N TYR A 358 -19.58 -7.02 -9.58
CA TYR A 358 -20.07 -5.77 -10.16
C TYR A 358 -19.44 -5.48 -11.51
N THR A 359 -20.12 -4.67 -12.30
CA THR A 359 -19.65 -4.21 -13.61
C THR A 359 -19.93 -2.71 -13.67
N GLY A 360 -18.86 -1.91 -13.77
CA GLY A 360 -18.99 -0.47 -13.88
C GLY A 360 -19.48 -0.05 -15.27
N ALA A 361 -20.18 1.07 -15.34
CA ALA A 361 -20.71 1.61 -16.59
C ALA A 361 -19.63 2.02 -17.61
N GLY A 362 -18.40 2.31 -17.12
CA GLY A 362 -17.31 2.78 -17.95
C GLY A 362 -17.56 4.19 -18.49
N ASP A 363 -17.04 4.48 -19.67
CA ASP A 363 -17.25 5.74 -20.39
C ASP A 363 -17.78 5.49 -21.82
N ALA A 364 -18.02 6.54 -22.59
CA ALA A 364 -18.53 6.45 -23.95
C ALA A 364 -17.62 5.64 -24.90
N ASN A 365 -16.34 5.52 -24.60
CA ASN A 365 -15.36 4.82 -25.44
C ASN A 365 -15.09 3.39 -24.94
N SER A 366 -15.14 3.18 -23.62
CA SER A 366 -14.81 1.90 -23.02
C SER A 366 -16.01 0.93 -22.91
N GLY A 367 -17.23 1.47 -22.84
CA GLY A 367 -18.40 0.68 -22.45
C GLY A 367 -18.27 0.12 -21.02
N ALA A 368 -19.14 -0.80 -20.67
CA ALA A 368 -19.16 -1.44 -19.36
C ALA A 368 -17.87 -2.25 -19.10
N ILE A 369 -17.32 -2.12 -17.88
CA ILE A 369 -16.06 -2.77 -17.52
C ILE A 369 -16.27 -3.70 -16.32
N PRO A 370 -16.08 -5.01 -16.49
CA PRO A 370 -16.27 -5.97 -15.41
C PRO A 370 -15.30 -5.72 -14.23
N GLY A 371 -15.82 -5.48 -13.04
CA GLY A 371 -15.06 -5.26 -11.80
C GLY A 371 -14.54 -3.82 -11.61
N ILE A 372 -14.52 -2.97 -12.64
CA ILE A 372 -14.00 -1.59 -12.53
C ILE A 372 -15.16 -0.61 -12.56
N ILE A 373 -15.41 0.07 -11.45
CA ILE A 373 -16.60 0.88 -11.20
C ILE A 373 -16.34 2.39 -11.35
N ASN A 374 -17.40 3.17 -11.57
CA ASN A 374 -17.35 4.63 -11.66
C ASN A 374 -17.71 5.32 -10.34
N SER A 375 -18.53 4.67 -9.54
CA SER A 375 -19.04 5.17 -8.25
C SER A 375 -19.19 4.01 -7.26
N PRO A 376 -19.03 4.26 -5.95
CA PRO A 376 -19.36 3.26 -4.93
C PRO A 376 -20.79 2.71 -5.06
N ASP A 377 -21.72 3.50 -5.60
CA ASP A 377 -23.13 3.11 -5.78
C ASP A 377 -23.32 2.04 -6.88
N GLU A 378 -22.32 1.81 -7.73
CA GLU A 378 -22.28 0.66 -8.64
C GLU A 378 -21.86 -0.65 -7.93
N ALA A 379 -21.50 -0.56 -6.65
CA ALA A 379 -21.16 -1.68 -5.77
C ALA A 379 -21.99 -1.62 -4.47
N GLU A 380 -21.36 -1.78 -3.32
CA GLU A 380 -22.08 -1.73 -2.01
C GLU A 380 -22.54 -0.34 -1.61
N GLY A 381 -21.93 0.71 -2.13
CA GLY A 381 -22.14 2.10 -1.72
C GLY A 381 -21.67 2.41 -0.29
N LEU A 382 -21.37 3.68 -0.03
CA LEU A 382 -20.95 4.12 1.32
C LEU A 382 -22.06 3.91 2.37
N ASP A 383 -23.32 4.09 1.97
CA ASP A 383 -24.46 3.92 2.89
C ASP A 383 -24.70 2.45 3.23
N GLY A 384 -24.37 1.56 2.32
CA GLY A 384 -24.45 0.13 2.55
C GLY A 384 -23.39 -0.43 3.50
N LEU A 385 -22.37 0.34 3.87
CA LEU A 385 -21.35 -0.10 4.83
C LEU A 385 -21.89 -0.04 6.26
N THR A 386 -21.73 -1.14 6.97
CA THR A 386 -22.11 -1.24 8.39
C THR A 386 -20.97 -1.84 9.18
N TYR A 387 -20.67 -1.24 10.33
CA TYR A 387 -19.65 -1.71 11.26
C TYR A 387 -20.26 -1.75 12.64
N LYS A 388 -20.38 -2.94 13.21
CA LYS A 388 -21.02 -3.16 14.51
C LYS A 388 -19.98 -3.20 15.60
N THR A 389 -20.20 -2.44 16.64
CA THR A 389 -19.45 -2.59 17.89
C THR A 389 -19.88 -3.88 18.56
N SER A 390 -18.93 -4.73 18.91
CA SER A 390 -19.14 -5.92 19.73
C SER A 390 -18.12 -5.95 20.87
N GLY A 391 -18.58 -6.28 22.06
CA GLY A 391 -17.76 -6.21 23.27
C GLY A 391 -17.70 -4.79 23.86
N THR A 392 -17.19 -4.72 25.06
CA THR A 392 -16.91 -3.48 25.77
C THR A 392 -15.44 -3.44 26.10
N ILE A 393 -14.75 -2.42 25.68
CA ILE A 393 -13.40 -2.14 26.14
C ILE A 393 -13.55 -1.28 27.39
N THR A 394 -12.99 -1.71 28.50
CA THR A 394 -12.87 -0.92 29.72
C THR A 394 -11.41 -0.52 29.86
N ASP A 395 -11.15 0.75 29.90
CA ASP A 395 -9.84 1.37 30.03
C ASP A 395 -10.00 2.48 31.08
N ALA A 396 -9.79 2.11 32.34
CA ALA A 396 -10.17 2.94 33.48
C ALA A 396 -9.23 4.12 33.69
N ASP A 397 -7.96 3.95 33.36
CA ASP A 397 -6.91 4.98 33.48
C ASP A 397 -6.59 5.69 32.15
N GLN A 398 -7.25 5.28 31.06
CA GLN A 398 -7.18 5.87 29.73
C GLN A 398 -5.75 5.79 29.10
N ASP A 399 -5.07 4.70 29.32
CA ASP A 399 -3.74 4.46 28.79
C ASP A 399 -3.72 3.78 27.40
N GLY A 400 -4.88 3.31 26.95
CA GLY A 400 -5.08 2.67 25.65
C GLY A 400 -5.08 1.15 25.69
N MET A 401 -5.03 0.53 26.87
CA MET A 401 -5.11 -0.92 27.08
C MET A 401 -6.45 -1.28 27.75
N ASP A 402 -6.88 -2.53 27.59
CA ASP A 402 -8.10 -3.02 28.23
C ASP A 402 -7.78 -3.54 29.63
N ASP A 403 -8.53 -3.09 30.66
CA ASP A 403 -8.37 -3.50 32.06
C ASP A 403 -8.28 -5.00 32.28
N ALA A 404 -9.04 -5.77 31.50
CA ALA A 404 -9.03 -7.25 31.65
C ALA A 404 -7.73 -7.85 31.09
N TRP A 405 -7.19 -7.26 30.01
CA TRP A 405 -5.91 -7.66 29.48
C TRP A 405 -4.78 -7.30 30.45
N GLU A 406 -4.78 -6.10 31.01
CA GLU A 406 -3.78 -5.65 31.98
C GLU A 406 -3.71 -6.58 33.20
N LYS A 407 -4.86 -6.86 33.83
CA LYS A 407 -4.97 -7.83 34.93
C LYS A 407 -4.41 -9.20 34.56
N LYS A 408 -4.66 -9.66 33.33
CA LYS A 408 -4.18 -10.95 32.84
C LYS A 408 -2.66 -11.02 32.74
N VAL A 409 -2.00 -9.90 32.37
CA VAL A 409 -0.54 -9.82 32.19
C VAL A 409 0.19 -9.26 33.42
N GLY A 410 -0.54 -8.92 34.50
CA GLY A 410 0.03 -8.45 35.76
C GLY A 410 0.38 -6.95 35.76
N LEU A 411 -0.35 -6.16 35.00
CA LEU A 411 -0.33 -4.71 35.03
C LEU A 411 -1.48 -4.17 35.94
N ASP A 412 -1.46 -2.90 36.25
CA ASP A 412 -2.42 -2.23 37.14
C ASP A 412 -3.35 -1.32 36.34
N PRO A 413 -4.64 -1.66 36.13
CA PRO A 413 -5.62 -0.87 35.37
C PRO A 413 -5.94 0.52 35.93
N ALA A 414 -5.26 0.94 36.99
CA ALA A 414 -5.37 2.27 37.56
C ALA A 414 -4.06 3.08 37.44
N ASN A 415 -3.07 2.56 36.74
CA ASN A 415 -1.75 3.19 36.59
C ASN A 415 -1.38 3.43 35.13
N PRO A 416 -1.72 4.60 34.52
CA PRO A 416 -1.49 4.84 33.10
C PRO A 416 -0.02 4.85 32.67
N GLU A 417 0.92 4.85 33.61
CA GLU A 417 2.35 4.84 33.28
C GLU A 417 2.88 3.44 32.95
N ASP A 418 2.18 2.38 33.34
CA ASP A 418 2.68 1.03 33.12
C ASP A 418 2.56 0.57 31.66
N ARG A 419 1.79 1.29 30.82
CA ARG A 419 1.84 1.17 29.36
C ARG A 419 3.26 1.30 28.78
N ASN A 420 4.12 1.99 29.48
CA ASN A 420 5.50 2.26 29.07
C ASN A 420 6.49 1.18 29.59
N ARG A 421 6.04 0.21 30.41
CA ARG A 421 6.90 -0.88 30.87
C ARG A 421 7.37 -1.69 29.67
N THR A 422 8.68 -1.96 29.61
CA THR A 422 9.26 -2.68 28.49
C THR A 422 9.46 -4.16 28.79
N THR A 423 9.25 -4.98 27.79
CA THR A 423 9.63 -6.40 27.80
C THR A 423 11.16 -6.56 27.71
N GLU A 424 11.64 -7.79 27.94
CA GLU A 424 13.06 -8.12 27.75
C GLU A 424 13.53 -7.88 26.30
N VAL A 425 12.64 -8.03 25.33
CA VAL A 425 12.92 -7.82 23.89
C VAL A 425 12.67 -6.36 23.44
N GLY A 426 12.29 -5.47 24.35
CA GLY A 426 12.24 -4.02 24.12
C GLY A 426 10.88 -3.44 23.73
N TYR A 427 9.82 -4.25 23.57
CA TYR A 427 8.46 -3.75 23.31
C TYR A 427 7.84 -3.18 24.59
N THR A 428 7.10 -2.09 24.47
CA THR A 428 6.29 -1.55 25.56
C THR A 428 5.06 -2.40 25.82
N ALA A 429 4.44 -2.27 26.99
CA ALA A 429 3.20 -2.98 27.32
C ALA A 429 2.08 -2.64 26.32
N LEU A 430 1.95 -1.36 25.94
CA LEU A 430 1.00 -0.95 24.91
C LEU A 430 1.26 -1.65 23.57
N GLU A 431 2.50 -1.74 23.11
CA GLU A 431 2.83 -2.45 21.86
C GLU A 431 2.51 -3.94 21.95
N VAL A 432 2.77 -4.58 23.09
CA VAL A 432 2.39 -5.98 23.33
C VAL A 432 0.87 -6.13 23.25
N TYR A 433 0.12 -5.23 23.88
CA TYR A 433 -1.35 -5.22 23.81
C TYR A 433 -1.83 -5.10 22.37
N LEU A 434 -1.38 -4.09 21.63
CA LEU A 434 -1.78 -3.84 20.24
C LEU A 434 -1.51 -5.04 19.32
N ASN A 435 -0.38 -5.72 19.49
CA ASN A 435 -0.05 -6.92 18.72
C ASN A 435 -0.91 -8.13 19.13
N SER A 436 -1.24 -8.25 20.42
CA SER A 436 -2.10 -9.34 20.90
C SER A 436 -3.52 -9.31 20.31
N LEU A 437 -4.03 -8.11 19.95
CA LEU A 437 -5.36 -7.93 19.35
C LEU A 437 -5.47 -8.54 17.96
N VAL A 438 -4.36 -8.69 17.26
CA VAL A 438 -4.31 -9.27 15.91
C VAL A 438 -3.69 -10.67 15.88
N GLY A 439 -3.55 -11.29 17.05
CA GLY A 439 -3.06 -12.66 17.18
C GLY A 439 -1.54 -12.81 17.11
N GLU A 440 -0.82 -11.72 17.13
CA GLU A 440 0.65 -11.73 17.22
C GLU A 440 1.08 -11.91 18.66
N SER A 441 1.89 -12.94 18.91
CA SER A 441 2.38 -13.25 20.24
C SER A 441 3.76 -12.66 20.48
N ILE A 442 3.83 -11.63 21.31
CA ILE A 442 5.09 -11.11 21.85
C ILE A 442 5.24 -11.62 23.28
N SER A 443 6.42 -12.13 23.62
CA SER A 443 6.71 -12.48 25.01
C SER A 443 6.59 -11.23 25.89
N TYR A 444 5.75 -11.30 26.92
CA TYR A 444 5.45 -10.17 27.82
C TYR A 444 6.09 -10.30 29.21
N ASN A 445 7.29 -10.86 29.28
CA ASN A 445 8.09 -10.73 30.50
C ASN A 445 8.53 -9.26 30.64
N PHE A 446 7.75 -8.48 31.37
CA PHE A 446 8.10 -7.09 31.62
C PHE A 446 9.29 -6.99 32.56
N LYS A 447 10.22 -6.10 32.22
CA LYS A 447 11.34 -5.78 33.11
C LYS A 447 10.82 -5.24 34.43
N LYS A 448 11.45 -5.68 35.53
CA LYS A 448 11.10 -5.25 36.88
C LYS A 448 11.51 -3.80 37.13
#